data_3cdc32ba000bafb8d206875eb692518c
#
_entry.id   3cdc32ba000bafb8d206875eb692518c
#
_cell.length_a   1.000
_cell.length_b   1.000
_cell.length_c   1.000
_cell.angle_alpha   90.00
_cell.angle_beta   90.00
_cell.angle_gamma   90.00
#
_symmetry.space_group_name_H-M   'P 1'
#
loop_
_entity.id
_entity.type
_entity.pdbx_description
1 polymer ?
#
loop_
_entity_poly.entity_id
_entity_poly.type
_entity_poly.pdbx_seq_one_letter_code
_entity_poly.pdbx_strand_id
1 'polypeptide(L)'
;TVDTKKERSQDESFLQLKCIDIMITEKCSMKCKDCANLMQYYVRPENADLKILFNSLDNLMTAIDHLYEFRVLGGEPFMNKEINKIINKLLSYKNFSNIVIYSNATIVPKNENLMCLKNDKIAVEITNYGESLSRNHEKVVETYKGNNIKFRTKGPGEWTESGKLKFYKRTPEELQRTFDNCCVKNTTTLLDGILYRCPFAANATKLKAIPLISEEVVDLKKAGSAKENRENFKKFFHNNKPIKACTFCGGRDYSTEKIKAAIQTKESVPYKIHSQYES
;
A
#
# COMPACT_ATOMS: atom_id res chain seq x y z
N THR A 1 1.89 -10.23 -20.15
CA THR A 1 0.91 -9.48 -20.96
C THR A 1 -0.42 -10.20 -20.93
N VAL A 2 -1.27 -9.89 -19.98
CA VAL A 2 -2.66 -10.34 -19.97
C VAL A 2 -3.48 -9.28 -20.69
N ASP A 3 -4.17 -9.70 -21.73
CA ASP A 3 -4.96 -8.87 -22.63
C ASP A 3 -6.15 -8.25 -21.88
N THR A 4 -6.06 -6.98 -21.57
CA THR A 4 -7.02 -6.25 -20.73
C THR A 4 -8.29 -5.82 -21.47
N LYS A 5 -8.50 -6.31 -22.71
CA LYS A 5 -9.64 -5.91 -23.57
C LYS A 5 -10.86 -6.86 -23.55
N LYS A 6 -10.79 -8.00 -22.87
CA LYS A 6 -11.85 -9.03 -22.97
C LYS A 6 -12.76 -9.21 -21.74
N GLU A 7 -12.62 -8.41 -20.68
CA GLU A 7 -13.40 -8.59 -19.43
C GLU A 7 -14.39 -7.45 -19.13
N ARG A 8 -14.96 -6.80 -20.13
CA ARG A 8 -15.94 -5.70 -19.95
C ARG A 8 -17.40 -6.12 -20.23
N SER A 9 -17.78 -7.32 -19.86
CA SER A 9 -19.19 -7.68 -19.75
C SER A 9 -19.48 -8.37 -18.43
N GLN A 10 -19.11 -7.72 -17.31
CA GLN A 10 -19.47 -8.22 -15.99
C GLN A 10 -20.65 -7.41 -15.48
N ASP A 11 -21.62 -8.14 -14.97
CA ASP A 11 -22.78 -7.67 -14.24
C ASP A 11 -22.34 -6.51 -13.31
N GLU A 12 -22.88 -5.29 -13.52
CA GLU A 12 -22.60 -4.11 -12.70
C GLU A 12 -22.92 -4.32 -11.21
N SER A 13 -23.65 -5.39 -10.90
CA SER A 13 -23.92 -5.82 -9.53
C SER A 13 -22.70 -6.46 -8.85
N PHE A 14 -21.75 -7.06 -9.60
CA PHE A 14 -20.61 -7.78 -9.06
C PHE A 14 -19.43 -6.84 -8.80
N LEU A 15 -19.08 -6.63 -7.51
CA LEU A 15 -17.99 -5.74 -7.09
C LEU A 15 -16.73 -6.54 -6.79
N GLN A 16 -15.78 -6.53 -7.72
CA GLN A 16 -14.49 -7.16 -7.57
C GLN A 16 -13.35 -6.14 -7.57
N LEU A 17 -12.35 -6.40 -6.74
CA LEU A 17 -11.17 -5.55 -6.61
C LEU A 17 -9.92 -6.31 -7.03
N LYS A 18 -9.05 -5.62 -7.81
CA LYS A 18 -7.79 -6.21 -8.26
C LYS A 18 -6.82 -6.39 -7.10
N CYS A 19 -6.62 -5.37 -6.29
CA CYS A 19 -5.74 -5.43 -5.13
C CYS A 19 -6.07 -4.33 -4.12
N ILE A 20 -5.66 -4.58 -2.87
CA ILE A 20 -5.67 -3.58 -1.79
C ILE A 20 -4.34 -3.66 -1.05
N ASP A 21 -3.69 -2.52 -0.92
CA ASP A 21 -2.52 -2.33 -0.07
C ASP A 21 -2.97 -2.20 1.39
N ILE A 22 -2.49 -3.07 2.25
CA ILE A 22 -2.77 -3.03 3.70
C ILE A 22 -1.50 -2.57 4.40
N MET A 23 -1.53 -1.35 4.94
CA MET A 23 -0.42 -0.78 5.71
C MET A 23 -0.48 -1.30 7.13
N ILE A 24 0.36 -2.30 7.47
CA ILE A 24 0.37 -2.93 8.79
C ILE A 24 1.38 -2.32 9.75
N THR A 25 2.29 -1.48 9.26
CA THR A 25 3.29 -0.80 10.07
C THR A 25 3.89 0.38 9.33
N GLU A 26 4.22 1.44 10.06
CA GLU A 26 5.03 2.57 9.59
C GLU A 26 6.52 2.32 9.83
N LYS A 27 6.88 1.31 10.64
CA LYS A 27 8.26 0.97 10.99
C LYS A 27 8.97 0.38 9.78
N CYS A 28 10.16 0.89 9.50
CA CYS A 28 11.05 0.35 8.48
C CYS A 28 12.48 0.30 9.01
N SER A 29 13.18 -0.77 8.71
CA SER A 29 14.60 -0.93 8.99
C SER A 29 15.50 -0.09 8.08
N MET A 30 14.93 0.47 7.02
CA MET A 30 15.53 1.39 6.08
C MET A 30 14.85 2.76 6.19
N LYS A 31 15.59 3.83 5.92
CA LYS A 31 15.05 5.20 5.84
C LYS A 31 15.40 5.80 4.48
N CYS A 32 14.70 5.35 3.46
CA CYS A 32 14.96 5.74 2.08
C CYS A 32 14.42 7.15 1.81
N LYS A 33 15.27 8.06 1.35
CA LYS A 33 14.98 9.48 1.09
C LYS A 33 13.74 9.73 0.22
N ASP A 34 13.54 8.88 -0.79
CA ASP A 34 12.46 9.01 -1.77
C ASP A 34 11.49 7.81 -1.68
N CYS A 35 11.23 7.32 -0.46
CA CYS A 35 10.29 6.23 -0.24
C CYS A 35 8.89 6.63 -0.70
N ALA A 36 8.33 5.82 -1.59
CA ALA A 36 7.01 6.04 -2.16
C ALA A 36 5.86 5.96 -1.13
N ASN A 37 6.10 5.27 -0.01
CA ASN A 37 5.17 5.20 1.13
C ASN A 37 5.46 6.25 2.21
N LEU A 38 6.32 7.23 1.93
CA LEU A 38 6.63 8.37 2.80
C LEU A 38 7.23 8.00 4.16
N MET A 39 7.87 6.81 4.28
CA MET A 39 8.43 6.33 5.56
C MET A 39 9.54 7.22 6.10
N GLN A 40 10.22 7.99 5.25
CA GLN A 40 11.26 8.95 5.64
C GLN A 40 10.76 10.11 6.52
N TYR A 41 9.46 10.35 6.54
CA TYR A 41 8.87 11.47 7.29
C TYR A 41 8.36 11.08 8.68
N TYR A 42 8.17 9.78 8.96
CA TYR A 42 7.70 9.34 10.26
C TYR A 42 8.77 9.48 11.34
N VAL A 43 8.51 10.33 12.33
CA VAL A 43 9.38 10.52 13.52
C VAL A 43 9.11 9.45 14.57
N ARG A 44 7.84 9.08 14.74
CA ARG A 44 7.38 8.05 15.68
C ARG A 44 6.51 7.03 14.93
N PRO A 45 7.16 6.11 14.20
CA PRO A 45 6.42 5.11 13.44
C PRO A 45 5.73 4.09 14.36
N GLU A 46 4.50 3.73 14.05
CA GLU A 46 3.66 2.82 14.82
C GLU A 46 3.28 1.58 13.99
N ASN A 47 2.77 0.56 14.67
CA ASN A 47 2.09 -0.56 14.03
C ASN A 47 0.60 -0.25 13.93
N ALA A 48 -0.09 -0.84 12.95
CA ALA A 48 -1.53 -0.76 12.85
C ALA A 48 -2.20 -1.30 14.13
N ASP A 49 -3.23 -0.61 14.62
CA ASP A 49 -4.11 -1.13 15.66
C ASP A 49 -4.90 -2.33 15.10
N LEU A 50 -4.72 -3.50 15.72
CA LEU A 50 -5.34 -4.74 15.22
C LEU A 50 -6.86 -4.71 15.29
N LYS A 51 -7.44 -4.05 16.29
CA LYS A 51 -8.90 -3.96 16.44
C LYS A 51 -9.51 -3.11 15.33
N ILE A 52 -8.89 -1.95 15.06
CA ILE A 52 -9.31 -1.07 13.97
C ILE A 52 -9.12 -1.78 12.62
N LEU A 53 -7.95 -2.39 12.41
CA LEU A 53 -7.63 -3.09 11.17
C LEU A 53 -8.61 -4.23 10.89
N PHE A 54 -8.87 -5.10 11.88
CA PHE A 54 -9.73 -6.26 11.70
C PHE A 54 -11.19 -5.87 11.45
N ASN A 55 -11.72 -4.90 12.21
CA ASN A 55 -13.05 -4.37 11.97
C ASN A 55 -13.18 -3.77 10.56
N SER A 56 -12.17 -3.02 10.12
CA SER A 56 -12.17 -2.40 8.79
C SER A 56 -12.09 -3.44 7.67
N LEU A 57 -11.30 -4.51 7.86
CA LEU A 57 -11.25 -5.63 6.93
C LEU A 57 -12.58 -6.38 6.87
N ASP A 58 -13.27 -6.59 8.00
CA ASP A 58 -14.59 -7.22 8.01
C ASP A 58 -15.61 -6.37 7.23
N ASN A 59 -15.64 -5.06 7.47
CA ASN A 59 -16.52 -4.13 6.74
C ASN A 59 -16.22 -4.10 5.24
N LEU A 60 -14.95 -4.17 4.86
CA LEU A 60 -14.55 -4.25 3.45
C LEU A 60 -14.98 -5.56 2.80
N MET A 61 -14.60 -6.69 3.41
CA MET A 61 -14.80 -8.01 2.80
C MET A 61 -16.26 -8.45 2.75
N THR A 62 -17.13 -7.91 3.62
CA THR A 62 -18.58 -8.13 3.54
C THR A 62 -19.25 -7.32 2.44
N ALA A 63 -18.64 -6.25 1.97
CA ALA A 63 -19.22 -5.34 0.98
C ALA A 63 -18.76 -5.63 -0.46
N ILE A 64 -17.75 -6.45 -0.67
CA ILE A 64 -17.21 -6.83 -1.98
C ILE A 64 -17.44 -8.32 -2.26
N ASP A 65 -17.59 -8.69 -3.52
CA ASP A 65 -17.78 -10.08 -3.92
C ASP A 65 -16.45 -10.83 -4.04
N HIS A 66 -15.39 -10.16 -4.52
CA HIS A 66 -14.08 -10.79 -4.64
C HIS A 66 -12.93 -9.78 -4.59
N LEU A 67 -11.83 -10.20 -3.94
CA LEU A 67 -10.54 -9.51 -3.97
C LEU A 67 -9.48 -10.45 -4.56
N TYR A 68 -8.82 -10.04 -5.64
CA TYR A 68 -7.77 -10.88 -6.21
C TYR A 68 -6.50 -10.89 -5.36
N GLU A 69 -6.08 -9.78 -4.78
CA GLU A 69 -4.83 -9.72 -4.05
C GLU A 69 -4.87 -8.80 -2.82
N PHE A 70 -4.64 -9.37 -1.65
CA PHE A 70 -4.20 -8.61 -0.48
C PHE A 70 -2.71 -8.34 -0.59
N ARG A 71 -2.31 -7.08 -0.57
CA ARG A 71 -0.92 -6.66 -0.50
C ARG A 71 -0.58 -6.20 0.90
N VAL A 72 0.17 -7.02 1.63
CA VAL A 72 0.61 -6.70 2.98
C VAL A 72 1.93 -5.96 2.90
N LEU A 73 1.90 -4.70 3.31
CA LEU A 73 3.06 -3.82 3.23
C LEU A 73 3.06 -2.79 4.37
N GLY A 74 3.95 -1.83 4.28
CA GLY A 74 4.14 -0.77 5.28
C GLY A 74 5.47 -0.11 5.02
N GLY A 75 6.25 0.09 6.08
CA GLY A 75 7.69 0.23 5.99
C GLY A 75 8.33 -1.12 5.65
N GLU A 76 8.61 -1.94 6.68
CA GLU A 76 9.00 -3.34 6.53
C GLU A 76 7.99 -4.20 7.32
N PRO A 77 7.15 -5.02 6.68
CA PRO A 77 6.07 -5.76 7.34
C PRO A 77 6.54 -6.65 8.49
N PHE A 78 7.71 -7.26 8.38
CA PHE A 78 8.25 -8.13 9.43
C PHE A 78 8.79 -7.39 10.66
N MET A 79 8.78 -6.05 10.67
CA MET A 79 8.96 -5.25 11.89
C MET A 79 7.70 -5.23 12.77
N ASN A 80 6.54 -5.57 12.21
CA ASN A 80 5.34 -5.81 13.00
C ASN A 80 5.37 -7.24 13.56
N LYS A 81 5.59 -7.37 14.87
CA LYS A 81 5.69 -8.67 15.53
C LYS A 81 4.37 -9.47 15.51
N GLU A 82 3.25 -8.81 15.24
CA GLU A 82 1.92 -9.42 15.18
C GLU A 82 1.45 -9.72 13.75
N ILE A 83 2.38 -9.73 12.77
CA ILE A 83 2.06 -10.03 11.37
C ILE A 83 1.35 -11.38 11.19
N ASN A 84 1.69 -12.38 12.00
CA ASN A 84 1.01 -13.70 12.00
C ASN A 84 -0.49 -13.56 12.29
N LYS A 85 -0.89 -12.71 13.24
CA LYS A 85 -2.30 -12.48 13.55
C LYS A 85 -3.03 -11.83 12.38
N ILE A 86 -2.37 -10.87 11.70
CA ILE A 86 -2.92 -10.20 10.53
C ILE A 86 -3.08 -11.20 9.38
N ILE A 87 -2.05 -11.98 9.07
CA ILE A 87 -2.10 -13.01 8.01
C ILE A 87 -3.21 -14.02 8.29
N ASN A 88 -3.33 -14.53 9.53
CA ASN A 88 -4.39 -15.45 9.91
C ASN A 88 -5.79 -14.85 9.76
N LYS A 89 -5.96 -13.53 10.07
CA LYS A 89 -7.21 -12.81 9.83
C LYS A 89 -7.53 -12.75 8.34
N LEU A 90 -6.56 -12.42 7.47
CA LEU A 90 -6.76 -12.39 6.02
C LEU A 90 -7.13 -13.78 5.47
N LEU A 91 -6.50 -14.85 5.95
CA LEU A 91 -6.80 -16.22 5.57
C LEU A 91 -8.20 -16.70 6.01
N SER A 92 -8.83 -16.04 6.98
CA SER A 92 -10.18 -16.39 7.43
C SER A 92 -11.28 -16.02 6.43
N TYR A 93 -11.02 -15.10 5.52
CA TYR A 93 -11.96 -14.74 4.45
C TYR A 93 -12.02 -15.81 3.35
N LYS A 94 -13.14 -15.87 2.63
CA LYS A 94 -13.35 -16.85 1.55
C LYS A 94 -13.30 -16.23 0.15
N ASN A 95 -13.62 -14.95 0.06
CA ASN A 95 -13.77 -14.22 -1.19
C ASN A 95 -12.50 -13.47 -1.61
N PHE A 96 -11.32 -14.14 -1.52
CA PHE A 96 -10.06 -13.61 -2.05
C PHE A 96 -9.20 -14.70 -2.71
N SER A 97 -8.26 -14.29 -3.57
CA SER A 97 -7.36 -15.23 -4.27
C SER A 97 -6.02 -15.37 -3.56
N ASN A 98 -5.28 -14.28 -3.36
CA ASN A 98 -3.89 -14.31 -2.92
C ASN A 98 -3.57 -13.28 -1.83
N ILE A 99 -2.51 -13.55 -1.05
CA ILE A 99 -1.85 -12.62 -0.16
C ILE A 99 -0.40 -12.47 -0.63
N VAL A 100 0.03 -11.24 -0.88
CA VAL A 100 1.43 -10.94 -1.23
C VAL A 100 2.03 -10.02 -0.18
N ILE A 101 3.16 -10.42 0.40
CA ILE A 101 3.89 -9.64 1.41
C ILE A 101 5.11 -9.01 0.74
N TYR A 102 5.28 -7.70 0.85
CA TYR A 102 6.39 -6.96 0.24
C TYR A 102 7.46 -6.66 1.28
N SER A 103 8.64 -7.28 1.15
CA SER A 103 9.74 -7.17 2.12
C SER A 103 11.04 -6.68 1.47
N ASN A 104 11.82 -5.94 2.25
CA ASN A 104 13.17 -5.51 1.89
C ASN A 104 14.28 -6.48 2.35
N ALA A 105 13.91 -7.64 2.88
CA ALA A 105 14.80 -8.71 3.37
C ALA A 105 15.80 -8.29 4.46
N THR A 106 15.48 -7.30 5.27
CA THR A 106 16.30 -6.94 6.44
C THR A 106 15.95 -7.76 7.68
N ILE A 107 14.77 -8.37 7.72
CA ILE A 107 14.25 -9.15 8.84
C ILE A 107 14.02 -10.60 8.39
N VAL A 108 14.62 -11.55 9.10
CA VAL A 108 14.32 -12.97 8.91
C VAL A 108 13.13 -13.32 9.81
N PRO A 109 11.96 -13.69 9.26
CA PRO A 109 10.82 -14.08 10.08
C PRO A 109 11.13 -15.39 10.82
N LYS A 110 10.58 -15.51 12.04
CA LYS A 110 10.81 -16.66 12.93
C LYS A 110 9.50 -17.10 13.56
N ASN A 111 9.48 -18.31 14.09
CA ASN A 111 8.38 -18.87 14.87
C ASN A 111 7.03 -18.73 14.12
N GLU A 112 6.01 -18.21 14.79
CA GLU A 112 4.67 -18.04 14.23
C GLU A 112 4.65 -17.12 12.99
N ASN A 113 5.50 -16.08 12.95
CA ASN A 113 5.63 -15.18 11.80
C ASN A 113 6.24 -15.87 10.58
N LEU A 114 7.00 -16.95 10.75
CA LEU A 114 7.47 -17.79 9.65
C LEU A 114 6.42 -18.84 9.30
N MET A 115 5.82 -19.46 10.30
CA MET A 115 4.88 -20.57 10.09
C MET A 115 3.60 -20.11 9.37
N CYS A 116 3.09 -18.90 9.63
CA CYS A 116 1.91 -18.37 8.94
C CYS A 116 2.11 -18.21 7.43
N LEU A 117 3.36 -18.15 6.94
CA LEU A 117 3.66 -18.04 5.52
C LEU A 117 3.51 -19.36 4.75
N LYS A 118 3.40 -20.51 5.45
CA LYS A 118 3.22 -21.84 4.86
C LYS A 118 1.77 -22.04 4.41
N ASN A 119 1.35 -21.29 3.41
CA ASN A 119 0.02 -21.39 2.84
C ASN A 119 0.10 -21.16 1.33
N ASP A 120 -0.66 -21.92 0.56
CA ASP A 120 -0.64 -21.86 -0.90
C ASP A 120 -1.10 -20.53 -1.49
N LYS A 121 -1.91 -19.79 -0.75
CA LYS A 121 -2.38 -18.46 -1.14
C LYS A 121 -1.38 -17.34 -0.81
N ILE A 122 -0.25 -17.63 -0.15
CA ILE A 122 0.72 -16.63 0.29
C ILE A 122 1.98 -16.68 -0.55
N ALA A 123 2.46 -15.52 -0.95
CA ALA A 123 3.78 -15.33 -1.55
C ALA A 123 4.48 -14.12 -0.92
N VAL A 124 5.81 -14.17 -0.85
CA VAL A 124 6.63 -13.03 -0.42
C VAL A 124 7.38 -12.45 -1.61
N GLU A 125 7.14 -11.18 -1.91
CA GLU A 125 7.92 -10.40 -2.88
C GLU A 125 9.09 -9.73 -2.16
N ILE A 126 10.30 -10.15 -2.47
CA ILE A 126 11.52 -9.62 -1.89
C ILE A 126 12.14 -8.62 -2.85
N THR A 127 12.37 -7.40 -2.38
CA THR A 127 13.22 -6.44 -3.08
C THR A 127 14.60 -6.44 -2.46
N ASN A 128 15.61 -6.94 -3.21
CA ASN A 128 17.00 -6.94 -2.78
C ASN A 128 17.67 -5.62 -3.15
N TYR A 129 17.99 -4.81 -2.15
CA TYR A 129 18.68 -3.52 -2.29
C TYR A 129 20.20 -3.63 -2.18
N GLY A 130 20.76 -4.84 -2.29
CA GLY A 130 22.18 -5.14 -2.13
C GLY A 130 22.57 -5.47 -0.69
N GLU A 131 23.76 -6.01 -0.49
CA GLU A 131 24.26 -6.56 0.78
C GLU A 131 24.22 -5.55 1.93
N SER A 132 24.56 -4.30 1.66
CA SER A 132 24.60 -3.25 2.70
C SER A 132 23.22 -2.88 3.24
N LEU A 133 22.15 -3.00 2.44
CA LEU A 133 20.80 -2.61 2.80
C LEU A 133 19.92 -3.83 3.11
N SER A 134 19.83 -4.78 2.19
CA SER A 134 19.10 -6.05 2.37
C SER A 134 20.00 -7.09 3.06
N ARG A 135 20.58 -6.73 4.18
CA ARG A 135 21.66 -7.46 4.88
C ARG A 135 21.36 -8.91 5.27
N ASN A 136 20.09 -9.30 5.29
CA ASN A 136 19.68 -10.67 5.59
C ASN A 136 19.09 -11.38 4.38
N HIS A 137 19.26 -10.85 3.16
CA HIS A 137 18.64 -11.39 1.95
C HIS A 137 18.92 -12.88 1.76
N GLU A 138 20.19 -13.31 1.80
CA GLU A 138 20.58 -14.72 1.62
C GLU A 138 19.91 -15.61 2.68
N LYS A 139 20.00 -15.19 3.95
CA LYS A 139 19.39 -15.92 5.07
C LYS A 139 17.87 -16.01 4.96
N VAL A 140 17.20 -14.96 4.48
CA VAL A 140 15.76 -14.98 4.20
C VAL A 140 15.44 -15.98 3.11
N VAL A 141 16.19 -15.97 2.00
CA VAL A 141 16.02 -16.89 0.86
C VAL A 141 16.22 -18.36 1.31
N GLU A 142 17.30 -18.64 2.03
CA GLU A 142 17.57 -19.98 2.59
C GLU A 142 16.44 -20.43 3.53
N THR A 143 16.00 -19.53 4.44
CA THR A 143 14.88 -19.81 5.35
C THR A 143 13.61 -20.16 4.60
N TYR A 144 13.28 -19.41 3.54
CA TYR A 144 12.07 -19.67 2.77
C TYR A 144 12.17 -20.97 1.95
N LYS A 145 13.31 -21.23 1.32
CA LYS A 145 13.57 -22.51 0.63
C LYS A 145 13.45 -23.70 1.57
N GLY A 146 14.12 -23.65 2.74
CA GLY A 146 14.10 -24.72 3.73
C GLY A 146 12.72 -24.96 4.38
N ASN A 147 11.79 -24.01 4.23
CA ASN A 147 10.44 -24.12 4.77
C ASN A 147 9.34 -24.23 3.70
N ASN A 148 9.69 -24.40 2.43
CA ASN A 148 8.76 -24.46 1.28
C ASN A 148 7.81 -23.25 1.19
N ILE A 149 8.30 -22.06 1.52
CA ILE A 149 7.55 -20.82 1.41
C ILE A 149 7.68 -20.28 -0.02
N LYS A 150 6.57 -19.87 -0.63
CA LYS A 150 6.56 -19.24 -1.96
C LYS A 150 7.14 -17.84 -1.89
N PHE A 151 8.14 -17.53 -2.69
CA PHE A 151 8.70 -16.20 -2.77
C PHE A 151 9.25 -15.89 -4.16
N ARG A 152 9.39 -14.62 -4.46
CA ARG A 152 10.16 -14.10 -5.59
C ARG A 152 11.13 -13.04 -5.08
N THR A 153 12.30 -12.95 -5.70
CA THR A 153 13.28 -11.91 -5.41
C THR A 153 13.64 -11.13 -6.66
N LYS A 154 13.77 -9.83 -6.52
CA LYS A 154 14.16 -8.92 -7.60
C LYS A 154 15.02 -7.78 -7.05
N GLY A 155 15.78 -7.12 -7.91
CA GLY A 155 16.44 -5.86 -7.58
C GLY A 155 15.42 -4.72 -7.41
N PRO A 156 15.86 -3.55 -6.90
CA PRO A 156 14.97 -2.42 -6.62
C PRO A 156 14.40 -1.76 -7.88
N GLY A 157 14.97 -2.06 -9.05
CA GLY A 157 14.66 -1.36 -10.28
C GLY A 157 15.03 0.13 -10.22
N GLU A 158 14.52 0.90 -11.14
CA GLU A 158 14.65 2.35 -11.15
C GLU A 158 13.47 2.99 -10.41
N TRP A 159 13.75 3.98 -9.59
CA TRP A 159 12.73 4.76 -8.91
C TRP A 159 12.42 6.06 -9.66
N THR A 160 11.23 6.57 -9.46
CA THR A 160 10.85 7.93 -9.84
C THR A 160 10.75 8.78 -8.58
N GLU A 161 10.92 10.10 -8.71
CA GLU A 161 10.76 11.01 -7.57
C GLU A 161 9.27 11.13 -7.18
N SER A 162 8.79 10.18 -6.41
CA SER A 162 7.38 10.11 -5.98
C SER A 162 7.20 10.22 -4.46
N GLY A 163 8.29 10.39 -3.72
CA GLY A 163 8.31 10.42 -2.25
C GLY A 163 8.37 11.83 -1.65
N LYS A 164 8.18 12.91 -2.43
CA LYS A 164 8.22 14.28 -1.90
C LYS A 164 6.83 14.82 -1.59
N LEU A 165 6.70 15.44 -0.43
CA LEU A 165 5.53 16.22 -0.01
C LEU A 165 5.76 17.68 -0.42
N LYS A 166 5.28 18.05 -1.61
CA LYS A 166 5.48 19.39 -2.17
C LYS A 166 4.22 19.79 -2.95
N PHE A 167 3.77 21.03 -2.79
CA PHE A 167 2.73 21.59 -3.65
C PHE A 167 3.27 21.80 -5.06
N TYR A 168 2.54 21.28 -6.05
CA TYR A 168 2.82 21.45 -7.48
C TYR A 168 1.72 22.31 -8.09
N LYS A 169 2.08 23.53 -8.51
CA LYS A 169 1.15 24.38 -9.25
C LYS A 169 0.92 23.79 -10.64
N ARG A 170 -0.24 23.18 -10.86
CA ARG A 170 -0.65 22.56 -12.12
C ARG A 170 -1.98 23.10 -12.59
N THR A 171 -2.16 23.22 -13.91
CA THR A 171 -3.49 23.43 -14.48
C THR A 171 -4.35 22.18 -14.29
N PRO A 172 -5.69 22.28 -14.41
CA PRO A 172 -6.57 21.11 -14.36
C PRO A 172 -6.18 20.01 -15.36
N GLU A 173 -5.75 20.38 -16.56
CA GLU A 173 -5.33 19.49 -17.64
C GLU A 173 -4.01 18.77 -17.29
N GLU A 174 -3.05 19.49 -16.71
CA GLU A 174 -1.79 18.90 -16.23
C GLU A 174 -2.02 17.94 -15.08
N LEU A 175 -2.93 18.30 -14.17
CA LEU A 175 -3.30 17.45 -13.04
C LEU A 175 -3.98 16.16 -13.52
N GLN A 176 -4.91 16.26 -14.48
CA GLN A 176 -5.58 15.10 -15.09
C GLN A 176 -4.56 14.21 -15.78
N ARG A 177 -3.64 14.76 -16.56
CA ARG A 177 -2.56 14.00 -17.22
C ARG A 177 -1.66 13.29 -16.22
N THR A 178 -1.28 13.97 -15.12
CA THR A 178 -0.50 13.35 -14.04
C THR A 178 -1.24 12.14 -13.43
N PHE A 179 -2.55 12.26 -13.24
CA PHE A 179 -3.39 11.17 -12.74
C PHE A 179 -3.51 10.03 -13.77
N ASP A 180 -3.77 10.35 -15.03
CA ASP A 180 -3.96 9.35 -16.08
C ASP A 180 -2.71 8.49 -16.30
N ASN A 181 -1.54 9.07 -16.19
CA ASN A 181 -0.25 8.40 -16.32
C ASN A 181 0.23 7.72 -15.03
N CYS A 182 -0.48 7.92 -13.90
CA CYS A 182 -0.04 7.38 -12.62
C CYS A 182 -0.17 5.85 -12.56
N CYS A 183 0.93 5.14 -12.32
CA CYS A 183 0.95 3.68 -12.24
C CYS A 183 0.23 3.11 -10.99
N VAL A 184 -0.10 3.95 -10.01
CA VAL A 184 -0.80 3.55 -8.77
C VAL A 184 -2.21 4.13 -8.64
N LYS A 185 -2.75 4.74 -9.70
CA LYS A 185 -4.11 5.37 -9.68
C LYS A 185 -5.24 4.40 -9.32
N ASN A 186 -5.02 3.10 -9.53
CA ASN A 186 -5.97 2.03 -9.22
C ASN A 186 -5.52 1.16 -8.02
N THR A 187 -4.55 1.63 -7.24
CA THR A 187 -4.04 0.91 -6.07
C THR A 187 -4.59 1.56 -4.81
N THR A 188 -5.62 0.96 -4.25
CA THR A 188 -6.22 1.45 -3.00
C THR A 188 -5.39 1.03 -1.80
N THR A 189 -5.37 1.86 -0.76
CA THR A 189 -4.57 1.65 0.45
C THR A 189 -5.45 1.75 1.69
N LEU A 190 -5.47 0.71 2.51
CA LEU A 190 -6.09 0.70 3.83
C LEU A 190 -5.05 1.11 4.87
N LEU A 191 -5.30 2.22 5.56
CA LEU A 191 -4.48 2.74 6.66
C LEU A 191 -5.38 3.29 7.76
N ASP A 192 -5.20 2.84 9.02
CA ASP A 192 -5.96 3.27 10.20
C ASP A 192 -7.48 3.23 10.01
N GLY A 193 -7.96 2.19 9.33
CA GLY A 193 -9.39 1.99 9.09
C GLY A 193 -10.00 2.87 8.01
N ILE A 194 -9.19 3.60 7.27
CA ILE A 194 -9.63 4.44 6.16
C ILE A 194 -9.06 3.88 4.86
N LEU A 195 -9.90 3.77 3.83
CA LEU A 195 -9.51 3.36 2.50
C LEU A 195 -9.23 4.59 1.63
N TYR A 196 -8.00 4.71 1.18
CA TYR A 196 -7.48 5.80 0.33
C TYR A 196 -7.29 5.35 -1.11
N ARG A 197 -7.27 6.30 -2.04
CA ARG A 197 -7.06 6.04 -3.48
C ARG A 197 -5.64 5.54 -3.80
N CYS A 198 -4.65 5.88 -2.99
CA CYS A 198 -3.26 5.46 -3.20
C CYS A 198 -2.43 5.58 -1.92
N PRO A 199 -1.27 4.92 -1.84
CA PRO A 199 -0.41 4.96 -0.67
C PRO A 199 0.14 6.37 -0.36
N PHE A 200 0.32 7.24 -1.36
CA PHE A 200 0.74 8.63 -1.12
C PHE A 200 -0.35 9.38 -0.33
N ALA A 201 -1.61 9.35 -0.81
CA ALA A 201 -2.72 10.01 -0.12
C ALA A 201 -2.88 9.48 1.31
N ALA A 202 -2.78 8.16 1.52
CA ALA A 202 -2.88 7.55 2.84
C ALA A 202 -1.82 8.08 3.81
N ASN A 203 -0.55 7.99 3.43
CA ASN A 203 0.55 8.38 4.31
C ASN A 203 0.68 9.90 4.48
N ALA A 204 0.45 10.70 3.44
CA ALA A 204 0.47 12.16 3.54
C ALA A 204 -0.62 12.69 4.49
N THR A 205 -1.81 12.09 4.45
CA THR A 205 -2.91 12.40 5.38
C THR A 205 -2.59 11.94 6.81
N LYS A 206 -2.06 10.73 7.00
CA LYS A 206 -1.64 10.22 8.31
C LYS A 206 -0.57 11.09 8.95
N LEU A 207 0.38 11.57 8.16
CA LEU A 207 1.42 12.52 8.56
C LEU A 207 0.86 13.93 8.85
N LYS A 208 -0.42 14.17 8.58
CA LYS A 208 -1.04 15.51 8.63
C LYS A 208 -0.34 16.53 7.72
N ALA A 209 0.37 16.05 6.71
CA ALA A 209 1.02 16.90 5.72
C ALA A 209 0.01 17.55 4.78
N ILE A 210 -1.11 16.88 4.53
CA ILE A 210 -2.27 17.35 3.76
C ILE A 210 -3.56 17.07 4.54
N PRO A 211 -4.63 17.86 4.34
CA PRO A 211 -5.91 17.59 4.98
C PRO A 211 -6.57 16.31 4.47
N LEU A 212 -7.37 15.67 5.32
CA LEU A 212 -8.28 14.59 4.93
C LEU A 212 -9.48 15.19 4.19
N ILE A 213 -9.78 14.65 3.01
CA ILE A 213 -11.01 14.97 2.26
C ILE A 213 -11.96 13.80 2.37
N SER A 214 -13.06 13.98 3.09
CA SER A 214 -14.03 12.92 3.40
C SER A 214 -14.67 12.29 2.16
N GLU A 215 -14.84 13.08 1.09
CA GLU A 215 -15.43 12.65 -0.17
C GLU A 215 -14.46 11.80 -1.03
N GLU A 216 -13.17 11.83 -0.71
CA GLU A 216 -12.12 11.12 -1.46
C GLU A 216 -11.67 9.82 -0.79
N VAL A 217 -12.29 9.44 0.35
CA VAL A 217 -11.95 8.25 1.14
C VAL A 217 -13.19 7.47 1.54
N VAL A 218 -13.00 6.24 2.03
CA VAL A 218 -14.05 5.47 2.71
C VAL A 218 -13.61 5.17 4.13
N ASP A 219 -14.36 5.67 5.12
CA ASP A 219 -14.11 5.37 6.53
C ASP A 219 -14.73 4.01 6.90
N LEU A 220 -13.88 3.00 7.03
CA LEU A 220 -14.25 1.63 7.36
C LEU A 220 -14.32 1.35 8.88
N LYS A 221 -14.00 2.32 9.71
CA LYS A 221 -14.14 2.20 11.18
C LYS A 221 -15.59 2.20 11.61
N LYS A 222 -16.43 2.89 10.84
CA LYS A 222 -17.87 2.98 11.11
C LYS A 222 -18.57 1.75 10.57
N ALA A 223 -19.34 1.09 11.42
CA ALA A 223 -20.19 0.00 11.00
C ALA A 223 -21.34 0.59 10.16
N GLY A 224 -21.26 0.45 8.85
CA GLY A 224 -22.39 0.63 7.94
C GLY A 224 -23.01 -0.73 7.62
N SER A 225 -24.24 -0.73 7.10
CA SER A 225 -24.76 -1.96 6.50
C SER A 225 -23.87 -2.37 5.29
N ALA A 226 -23.82 -3.67 5.00
CA ALA A 226 -23.06 -4.16 3.83
C ALA A 226 -23.51 -3.47 2.53
N LYS A 227 -24.82 -3.13 2.42
CA LYS A 227 -25.39 -2.40 1.28
C LYS A 227 -24.85 -0.97 1.18
N GLU A 228 -24.82 -0.22 2.29
CA GLU A 228 -24.30 1.15 2.32
C GLU A 228 -22.79 1.16 2.00
N ASN A 229 -22.02 0.25 2.61
CA ASN A 229 -20.61 0.11 2.33
C ASN A 229 -20.37 -0.20 0.84
N ARG A 230 -21.17 -1.10 0.24
CA ARG A 230 -21.08 -1.46 -1.16
C ARG A 230 -21.33 -0.27 -2.09
N GLU A 231 -22.37 0.54 -1.82
CA GLU A 231 -22.65 1.74 -2.61
C GLU A 231 -21.55 2.81 -2.48
N ASN A 232 -21.01 2.98 -1.28
CA ASN A 232 -19.88 3.89 -1.04
C ASN A 232 -18.63 3.41 -1.81
N PHE A 233 -18.36 2.10 -1.83
CA PHE A 233 -17.26 1.54 -2.62
C PHE A 233 -17.46 1.71 -4.12
N LYS A 234 -18.65 1.46 -4.64
CA LYS A 234 -18.92 1.70 -6.07
C LYS A 234 -18.60 3.15 -6.45
N LYS A 235 -19.09 4.13 -5.69
CA LYS A 235 -18.79 5.56 -5.92
C LYS A 235 -17.28 5.84 -5.83
N PHE A 236 -16.61 5.29 -4.83
CA PHE A 236 -15.17 5.45 -4.63
C PHE A 236 -14.35 4.88 -5.79
N PHE A 237 -14.65 3.67 -6.26
CA PHE A 237 -13.89 3.02 -7.33
C PHE A 237 -14.21 3.52 -8.73
N HIS A 238 -15.41 4.04 -8.98
CA HIS A 238 -15.77 4.61 -10.28
C HIS A 238 -15.27 6.04 -10.51
N ASN A 239 -14.69 6.68 -9.49
CA ASN A 239 -14.12 8.02 -9.64
C ASN A 239 -12.79 7.96 -10.41
N ASN A 240 -12.80 8.34 -11.68
CA ASN A 240 -11.62 8.39 -12.56
C ASN A 240 -11.00 9.80 -12.65
N LYS A 241 -11.24 10.66 -11.64
CA LYS A 241 -10.68 12.01 -11.57
C LYS A 241 -9.51 12.07 -10.59
N PRO A 242 -8.58 13.04 -10.78
CA PRO A 242 -7.56 13.33 -9.79
C PRO A 242 -8.18 13.62 -8.44
N ILE A 243 -7.54 13.17 -7.38
CA ILE A 243 -7.87 13.55 -6.01
C ILE A 243 -7.02 14.75 -5.58
N LYS A 244 -7.45 15.47 -4.56
CA LYS A 244 -6.71 16.65 -4.07
C LYS A 244 -5.27 16.32 -3.68
N ALA A 245 -4.99 15.13 -3.14
CA ALA A 245 -3.63 14.68 -2.84
C ALA A 245 -2.69 14.68 -4.07
N CYS A 246 -3.22 14.58 -5.30
CA CYS A 246 -2.41 14.65 -6.52
C CYS A 246 -1.73 16.02 -6.72
N THR A 247 -2.22 17.10 -6.10
CA THR A 247 -1.57 18.41 -6.15
C THR A 247 -0.28 18.47 -5.34
N PHE A 248 -0.07 17.51 -4.43
CA PHE A 248 1.13 17.42 -3.59
C PHE A 248 2.06 16.27 -3.98
N CYS A 249 1.71 15.52 -5.01
CA CYS A 249 2.47 14.39 -5.52
C CYS A 249 3.18 14.75 -6.82
N GLY A 250 4.46 14.41 -6.97
CA GLY A 250 5.21 14.56 -8.23
C GLY A 250 4.65 13.74 -9.40
N GLY A 251 3.78 12.79 -9.10
CA GLY A 251 3.29 11.78 -10.05
C GLY A 251 4.13 10.51 -9.96
N ARG A 252 3.60 9.42 -10.52
CA ARG A 252 4.27 8.13 -10.65
C ARG A 252 4.14 7.63 -12.08
N ASP A 253 4.69 8.41 -12.99
CA ASP A 253 4.75 8.10 -14.41
C ASP A 253 6.07 7.39 -14.72
N TYR A 254 6.01 6.27 -15.43
CA TYR A 254 7.20 5.54 -15.87
C TYR A 254 8.07 6.31 -16.86
N SER A 255 7.56 7.36 -17.48
CA SER A 255 8.30 8.25 -18.39
C SER A 255 9.12 9.32 -17.66
N THR A 256 8.88 9.56 -16.35
CA THR A 256 9.61 10.58 -15.59
C THR A 256 11.05 10.17 -15.33
N GLU A 257 11.89 11.17 -15.04
CA GLU A 257 13.29 10.97 -14.70
C GLU A 257 13.47 9.92 -13.60
N LYS A 258 14.44 9.03 -13.79
CA LYS A 258 14.75 7.98 -12.84
C LYS A 258 15.75 8.48 -11.82
N ILE A 259 15.55 8.07 -10.58
CA ILE A 259 16.43 8.36 -9.46
C ILE A 259 17.01 7.07 -8.90
N LYS A 260 18.15 7.18 -8.23
CA LYS A 260 18.77 6.05 -7.54
C LYS A 260 17.87 5.56 -6.41
N ALA A 261 17.56 4.27 -6.43
CA ALA A 261 16.74 3.62 -5.41
C ALA A 261 17.42 3.61 -4.04
N ALA A 262 16.62 3.72 -2.99
CA ALA A 262 16.98 3.44 -1.60
C ALA A 262 18.17 4.24 -1.04
N ILE A 263 18.38 5.48 -1.49
CA ILE A 263 19.34 6.38 -0.82
C ILE A 263 18.86 6.58 0.61
N GLN A 264 19.73 6.26 1.61
CA GLN A 264 19.36 6.33 3.01
C GLN A 264 19.55 7.75 3.58
N THR A 265 18.65 8.16 4.49
CA THR A 265 18.79 9.33 5.34
C THR A 265 19.15 8.89 6.76
N LYS A 266 19.87 9.74 7.49
CA LYS A 266 20.23 9.47 8.91
C LYS A 266 19.03 9.72 9.83
N GLU A 267 18.28 10.79 9.55
CA GLU A 267 17.14 11.25 10.35
C GLU A 267 15.87 11.34 9.53
N SER A 268 14.75 11.57 10.19
CA SER A 268 13.49 11.83 9.51
C SER A 268 13.57 13.14 8.74
N VAL A 269 13.07 13.12 7.51
CA VAL A 269 13.09 14.29 6.61
C VAL A 269 12.01 15.28 7.06
N PRO A 270 12.33 16.57 7.22
CA PRO A 270 11.33 17.59 7.51
C PRO A 270 10.40 17.78 6.31
N TYR A 271 9.13 18.15 6.56
CA TYR A 271 8.15 18.47 5.53
C TYR A 271 7.25 19.63 5.95
N LYS A 272 6.65 20.29 4.96
CA LYS A 272 5.68 21.35 5.19
C LYS A 272 4.30 20.75 5.45
N ILE A 273 3.58 21.29 6.43
CA ILE A 273 2.17 20.99 6.68
C ILE A 273 1.33 21.97 5.86
N HIS A 274 0.43 21.45 5.05
CA HIS A 274 -0.52 22.21 4.26
C HIS A 274 -1.89 22.09 4.93
N SER A 275 -2.29 23.14 5.66
CA SER A 275 -3.56 23.18 6.41
C SER A 275 -4.79 23.32 5.51
N GLN A 276 -4.59 23.82 4.28
CA GLN A 276 -5.64 24.00 3.27
C GLN A 276 -5.08 23.61 1.90
N TYR A 277 -5.95 23.18 1.01
CA TYR A 277 -5.57 23.01 -0.39
C TYR A 277 -5.45 24.41 -1.00
N GLU A 278 -4.23 24.79 -1.36
CA GLU A 278 -3.98 26.04 -2.08
C GLU A 278 -4.72 25.95 -3.43
N SER A 279 -5.59 26.92 -3.70
CA SER A 279 -6.39 27.04 -4.92
C SER A 279 -5.54 27.53 -6.11
#